data_51592f4d596c50037e6fbe43db8d8a18
#
_entry.id   51592f4d596c50037e6fbe43db8d8a18
#
_cell.length_a   1.000
_cell.length_b   1.000
_cell.length_c   1.000
_cell.angle_alpha   90.00
_cell.angle_beta   90.00
_cell.angle_gamma   90.00
#
_symmetry.space_group_name_H-M   'P 1'
#
loop_
_entity.id
_entity.type
_entity.pdbx_description
1 polymer ?
#
loop_
_entity_poly.entity_id
_entity_poly.type
_entity_poly.pdbx_seq_one_letter_code
_entity_poly.pdbx_strand_id
1 'polypeptide(L)'
;MLQKKDFLFTTETTPNVSTDLSESSRKVEDLIGLADAVNVTDSPNCKTRLNSLLVASEIRRSGLDVILQLTGRDRNRVALESVLLGALSVGINKVLCLSGDQPDEDGP
;
A
#
# COMPACT_ATOMS: atom_id res chain seq x y z
N MET A 1 -2.03 5.41 -13.96
CA MET A 1 -0.89 6.30 -13.81
C MET A 1 -1.34 7.70 -13.42
N LEU A 2 -0.62 8.37 -12.52
CA LEU A 2 -0.98 9.72 -12.12
C LEU A 2 -0.86 10.69 -13.29
N GLN A 3 -1.88 11.51 -13.47
CA GLN A 3 -1.86 12.52 -14.51
C GLN A 3 -1.08 13.74 -14.04
N LYS A 4 -0.48 14.46 -14.98
CA LYS A 4 0.23 15.70 -14.68
C LYS A 4 -0.79 16.79 -14.37
N LYS A 5 -0.71 17.33 -13.17
CA LYS A 5 -1.62 18.37 -12.67
C LYS A 5 -0.84 19.41 -11.88
N ASP A 6 -1.44 20.59 -11.67
CA ASP A 6 -0.86 21.61 -10.80
C ASP A 6 -0.86 21.14 -9.35
N PHE A 7 -1.83 20.30 -8.97
CA PHE A 7 -1.79 19.65 -7.67
C PHE A 7 -2.45 18.27 -7.74
N LEU A 8 -2.00 17.37 -6.88
CA LEU A 8 -2.51 16.01 -6.79
C LEU A 8 -3.20 15.81 -5.46
N PHE A 9 -4.34 15.12 -5.50
CA PHE A 9 -5.06 14.73 -4.30
C PHE A 9 -4.84 13.24 -4.05
N THR A 10 -4.13 12.92 -2.97
CA THR A 10 -3.91 11.52 -2.57
C THR A 10 -4.46 11.30 -1.18
N THR A 11 -4.83 10.05 -0.91
CA THR A 11 -5.30 9.64 0.41
C THR A 11 -4.47 8.46 0.89
N GLU A 12 -4.74 8.00 2.10
CA GLU A 12 -4.03 6.86 2.68
C GLU A 12 -5.04 5.85 3.19
N THR A 13 -4.76 4.58 2.99
CA THR A 13 -5.53 3.50 3.60
C THR A 13 -4.58 2.51 4.25
N THR A 14 -5.02 1.95 5.37
CA THR A 14 -4.24 0.94 6.11
C THR A 14 -4.97 -0.39 5.98
N PRO A 15 -4.26 -1.45 5.56
CA PRO A 15 -4.88 -2.78 5.49
C PRO A 15 -5.43 -3.23 6.85
N ASN A 16 -6.51 -3.98 6.81
CA ASN A 16 -7.13 -4.52 8.02
C ASN A 16 -6.40 -5.78 8.49
N VAL A 17 -6.65 -6.17 9.72
CA VAL A 17 -6.30 -7.50 10.21
C VAL A 17 -7.44 -8.43 9.79
N SER A 18 -7.37 -8.93 8.57
CA SER A 18 -8.47 -9.65 7.93
C SER A 18 -7.93 -10.51 6.80
N THR A 19 -8.68 -11.51 6.42
CA THR A 19 -8.37 -12.33 5.24
C THR A 19 -9.27 -11.98 4.05
N ASP A 20 -10.12 -10.97 4.18
CA ASP A 20 -11.04 -10.56 3.12
C ASP A 20 -10.48 -9.37 2.35
N LEU A 21 -9.90 -9.62 1.18
CA LEU A 21 -9.35 -8.57 0.32
C LEU A 21 -10.40 -7.58 -0.17
N SER A 22 -11.66 -8.03 -0.31
CA SER A 22 -12.70 -7.14 -0.83
C SER A 22 -13.03 -5.99 0.13
N GLU A 23 -12.74 -6.11 1.42
CA GLU A 23 -12.90 -5.02 2.38
C GLU A 23 -12.06 -3.81 1.97
N SER A 24 -10.88 -4.05 1.44
CA SER A 24 -9.95 -2.98 1.06
C SER A 24 -10.50 -2.13 -0.07
N SER A 25 -11.07 -2.75 -1.09
CA SER A 25 -11.67 -1.99 -2.19
C SER A 25 -12.95 -1.29 -1.76
N ARG A 26 -13.73 -1.88 -0.88
CA ARG A 26 -14.94 -1.23 -0.34
C ARG A 26 -14.61 0.02 0.46
N LYS A 27 -13.52 0.00 1.24
CA LYS A 27 -13.10 1.16 2.06
C LYS A 27 -12.80 2.39 1.21
N VAL A 28 -12.39 2.19 -0.03
CA VAL A 28 -11.92 3.29 -0.88
C VAL A 28 -12.78 3.51 -2.12
N GLU A 29 -13.88 2.78 -2.27
CA GLU A 29 -14.68 2.86 -3.50
C GLU A 29 -15.24 4.26 -3.76
N ASP A 30 -15.53 5.02 -2.70
CA ASP A 30 -16.05 6.38 -2.85
C ASP A 30 -14.99 7.37 -3.34
N LEU A 31 -13.73 6.95 -3.37
CA LEU A 31 -12.63 7.79 -3.84
C LEU A 31 -12.39 7.67 -5.34
N ILE A 32 -13.04 6.70 -5.99
CA ILE A 32 -12.87 6.51 -7.44
C ILE A 32 -13.36 7.77 -8.16
N GLY A 33 -12.47 8.35 -8.95
CA GLY A 33 -12.76 9.62 -9.65
C GLY A 33 -12.53 10.87 -8.82
N LEU A 34 -12.27 10.75 -7.51
CA LEU A 34 -12.02 11.88 -6.63
C LEU A 34 -10.56 12.00 -6.23
N ALA A 35 -9.92 10.87 -5.89
CA ALA A 35 -8.51 10.86 -5.53
C ALA A 35 -7.65 10.52 -6.74
N ASP A 36 -6.47 11.11 -6.82
CA ASP A 36 -5.51 10.80 -7.89
C ASP A 36 -4.80 9.49 -7.61
N ALA A 37 -4.58 9.16 -6.35
CA ALA A 37 -4.00 7.89 -5.94
C ALA A 37 -4.28 7.62 -4.47
N VAL A 38 -4.14 6.36 -4.08
CA VAL A 38 -4.26 5.93 -2.69
C VAL A 38 -2.93 5.34 -2.24
N ASN A 39 -2.41 5.86 -1.13
CA ASN A 39 -1.23 5.30 -0.47
C ASN A 39 -1.67 4.11 0.37
N VAL A 40 -1.08 2.95 0.14
CA VAL A 40 -1.38 1.75 0.91
C VAL A 40 -0.24 1.52 1.89
N THR A 41 -0.52 1.64 3.19
CA THR A 41 0.51 1.57 4.22
C THR A 41 1.00 0.15 4.44
N ASP A 42 2.23 0.01 4.94
CA ASP A 42 2.88 -1.29 5.14
C ASP A 42 3.09 -1.52 6.64
N SER A 43 2.15 -2.22 7.26
CA SER A 43 2.19 -2.60 8.68
C SER A 43 2.65 -1.44 9.59
N PRO A 44 1.92 -0.32 9.59
CA PRO A 44 2.31 0.82 10.40
C PRO A 44 2.32 0.47 11.89
N ASN A 45 3.18 1.15 12.64
CA ASN A 45 3.34 0.95 14.08
C ASN A 45 3.78 -0.47 14.45
N CYS A 46 4.44 -1.19 13.53
CA CYS A 46 4.89 -2.57 13.73
C CYS A 46 3.76 -3.55 14.07
N LYS A 47 2.55 -3.28 13.59
CA LYS A 47 1.40 -4.16 13.82
C LYS A 47 1.15 -5.01 12.59
N THR A 48 0.88 -6.29 12.80
CA THR A 48 0.56 -7.20 11.71
C THR A 48 -0.75 -6.79 11.04
N ARG A 49 -0.73 -6.72 9.72
CA ARG A 49 -1.89 -6.39 8.88
C ARG A 49 -1.91 -7.32 7.68
N LEU A 50 -3.01 -7.34 6.96
CA LEU A 50 -3.05 -8.01 5.68
C LEU A 50 -1.96 -7.41 4.77
N ASN A 51 -1.34 -8.23 3.97
CA ASN A 51 -0.20 -7.83 3.13
C ASN A 51 -0.55 -6.62 2.25
N SER A 52 0.26 -5.57 2.32
CA SER A 52 -0.01 -4.31 1.63
C SER A 52 0.01 -4.46 0.11
N LEU A 53 0.84 -5.34 -0.45
CA LEU A 53 0.88 -5.57 -1.89
C LEU A 53 -0.43 -6.19 -2.39
N LEU A 54 -0.98 -7.15 -1.67
CA LEU A 54 -2.26 -7.75 -2.04
C LEU A 54 -3.38 -6.72 -1.98
N VAL A 55 -3.40 -5.90 -0.92
CA VAL A 55 -4.38 -4.84 -0.76
C VAL A 55 -4.26 -3.81 -1.88
N ALA A 56 -3.04 -3.38 -2.19
CA ALA A 56 -2.79 -2.42 -3.26
C ALA A 56 -3.24 -2.97 -4.62
N SER A 57 -2.98 -4.25 -4.89
CA SER A 57 -3.41 -4.91 -6.11
C SER A 57 -4.93 -4.91 -6.24
N GLU A 58 -5.64 -5.21 -5.14
CA GLU A 58 -7.11 -5.22 -5.14
C GLU A 58 -7.67 -3.82 -5.39
N ILE A 59 -7.11 -2.81 -4.74
CA ILE A 59 -7.53 -1.43 -4.95
C ILE A 59 -7.27 -0.99 -6.39
N ARG A 60 -6.11 -1.36 -6.94
CA ARG A 60 -5.75 -1.05 -8.31
C ARG A 60 -6.76 -1.64 -9.30
N ARG A 61 -7.21 -2.85 -9.05
CA ARG A 61 -8.21 -3.51 -9.90
C ARG A 61 -9.56 -2.79 -9.87
N SER A 62 -9.87 -2.09 -8.79
CA SER A 62 -11.15 -1.37 -8.68
C SER A 62 -11.17 -0.05 -9.44
N GLY A 63 -10.03 0.39 -10.00
CA GLY A 63 -9.97 1.58 -10.84
C GLY A 63 -9.22 2.76 -10.24
N LEU A 64 -8.65 2.61 -9.05
CA LEU A 64 -7.82 3.64 -8.43
C LEU A 64 -6.34 3.38 -8.70
N ASP A 65 -5.58 4.44 -8.89
CA ASP A 65 -4.13 4.33 -8.90
C ASP A 65 -3.64 4.21 -7.44
N VAL A 66 -2.54 3.51 -7.24
CA VAL A 66 -2.04 3.25 -5.89
C VAL A 66 -0.56 3.60 -5.79
N ILE A 67 -0.16 3.98 -4.58
CA ILE A 67 1.24 4.13 -4.20
C ILE A 67 1.47 3.09 -3.10
N LEU A 68 2.31 2.11 -3.38
CA LEU A 68 2.63 1.07 -2.41
C LEU A 68 3.69 1.60 -1.46
N GLN A 69 3.38 1.68 -0.18
CA GLN A 69 4.39 1.97 0.83
C GLN A 69 5.09 0.66 1.20
N LEU A 70 6.41 0.71 1.24
CA LEU A 70 7.23 -0.47 1.47
C LEU A 70 8.29 -0.15 2.51
N THR A 71 8.24 -0.86 3.64
CA THR A 71 9.22 -0.67 4.70
C THR A 71 10.34 -1.70 4.59
N GLY A 72 11.55 -1.30 4.96
CA GLY A 72 12.69 -2.21 5.05
C GLY A 72 12.85 -2.85 6.42
N ARG A 73 12.00 -2.48 7.39
CA ARG A 73 12.16 -2.89 8.79
C ARG A 73 12.21 -4.40 8.97
N ASP A 74 11.30 -5.12 8.31
CA ASP A 74 11.14 -6.56 8.51
C ASP A 74 11.58 -7.40 7.31
N ARG A 75 12.32 -6.80 6.37
CA ARG A 75 12.66 -7.45 5.12
C ARG A 75 14.15 -7.39 4.84
N ASN A 76 14.69 -8.49 4.34
CA ASN A 76 16.03 -8.48 3.78
C ASN A 76 15.95 -8.07 2.29
N ARG A 77 17.12 -7.98 1.64
CA ARG A 77 17.21 -7.56 0.25
C ARG A 77 16.36 -8.45 -0.69
N VAL A 78 16.42 -9.77 -0.52
CA VAL A 78 15.69 -10.69 -1.38
C VAL A 78 14.19 -10.48 -1.23
N ALA A 79 13.70 -10.28 0.00
CA ALA A 79 12.30 -10.02 0.26
C ALA A 79 11.85 -8.71 -0.36
N LEU A 80 12.68 -7.65 -0.27
CA LEU A 80 12.37 -6.36 -0.88
C LEU A 80 12.27 -6.46 -2.40
N GLU A 81 13.26 -7.11 -3.02
CA GLU A 81 13.26 -7.28 -4.47
C GLU A 81 12.06 -8.09 -4.94
N SER A 82 11.68 -9.13 -4.20
CA SER A 82 10.54 -9.95 -4.53
C SER A 82 9.23 -9.14 -4.50
N VAL A 83 9.06 -8.30 -3.50
CA VAL A 83 7.87 -7.44 -3.42
C VAL A 83 7.83 -6.46 -4.59
N LEU A 84 8.97 -5.87 -4.95
CA LEU A 84 9.03 -4.93 -6.07
C LEU A 84 8.68 -5.61 -7.40
N LEU A 85 9.19 -6.82 -7.63
CA LEU A 85 8.82 -7.59 -8.81
C LEU A 85 7.33 -7.91 -8.82
N GLY A 86 6.79 -8.29 -7.67
CA GLY A 86 5.36 -8.56 -7.54
C GLY A 86 4.52 -7.32 -7.84
N ALA A 87 4.92 -6.17 -7.34
CA ALA A 87 4.23 -4.91 -7.59
C ALA A 87 4.18 -4.60 -9.09
N LEU A 88 5.32 -4.70 -9.77
CA LEU A 88 5.36 -4.46 -11.21
C LEU A 88 4.50 -5.44 -11.99
N SER A 89 4.45 -6.70 -11.54
CA SER A 89 3.68 -7.74 -12.23
C SER A 89 2.17 -7.47 -12.21
N VAL A 90 1.68 -6.70 -11.25
CA VAL A 90 0.25 -6.34 -11.14
C VAL A 90 -0.02 -4.89 -11.51
N GLY A 91 0.94 -4.24 -12.16
CA GLY A 91 0.75 -2.88 -12.69
C GLY A 91 0.95 -1.76 -11.68
N ILE A 92 1.57 -2.04 -10.54
CA ILE A 92 1.90 -1.03 -9.54
C ILE A 92 3.32 -0.57 -9.80
N ASN A 93 3.48 0.68 -10.19
CA ASN A 93 4.79 1.24 -10.53
C ASN A 93 5.19 2.45 -9.68
N LYS A 94 4.42 2.72 -8.62
CA LYS A 94 4.73 3.79 -7.67
C LYS A 94 4.91 3.19 -6.29
N VAL A 95 6.10 3.35 -5.74
CA VAL A 95 6.48 2.77 -4.46
C VAL A 95 7.13 3.85 -3.62
N LEU A 96 6.69 3.97 -2.38
CA LEU A 96 7.31 4.85 -1.40
C LEU A 96 8.07 3.98 -0.41
N CYS A 97 9.40 4.10 -0.40
CA CYS A 97 10.24 3.30 0.48
C CYS A 97 10.46 4.03 1.80
N LEU A 98 10.23 3.32 2.89
CA LEU A 98 10.34 3.86 4.24
C LEU A 98 11.25 2.98 5.08
N SER A 99 11.91 3.57 6.09
CA SER A 99 12.67 2.77 7.05
C SER A 99 11.75 1.98 7.98
N GLY A 100 10.52 2.44 8.13
CA GLY A 100 9.54 1.81 8.99
C GLY A 100 9.55 2.35 10.41
N ASP A 101 8.47 2.07 11.14
CA ASP A 101 8.35 2.47 12.53
C ASP A 101 9.24 1.61 13.41
N GLN A 102 9.71 2.19 14.53
CA GLN A 102 10.42 1.42 15.54
C GLN A 102 9.42 0.60 16.35
N PRO A 103 9.79 -0.63 16.76
CA PRO A 103 8.94 -1.39 17.68
C PRO A 103 8.81 -0.65 19.01
N ASP A 104 7.65 -0.79 19.66
CA ASP A 104 7.47 -0.27 21.01
C ASP A 104 8.41 -1.00 21.98
N GLU A 105 8.83 -0.31 23.05
CA GLU A 105 9.72 -0.91 24.05
C GLU A 105 9.10 -2.15 24.69
N ASP A 106 7.79 -2.16 24.85
CA ASP A 106 7.06 -3.24 25.53
C ASP A 106 6.52 -4.30 24.58
N GLY A 107 6.84 -4.21 23.30
CA GLY A 107 6.28 -5.14 22.35
C GLY A 107 7.08 -5.32 21.10
N PRO A 108 6.77 -6.37 20.37
CA PRO A 108 7.35 -6.57 19.05
C PRO A 108 6.83 -5.57 18.05
#